data_b72d755ccd0393ccac8ecab7ea6d5911
#
_entry.id   b72d755ccd0393ccac8ecab7ea6d5911
#
_cell.length_a   1.000
_cell.length_b   1.000
_cell.length_c   1.000
_cell.angle_alpha   90.00
_cell.angle_beta   90.00
_cell.angle_gamma   90.00
#
_symmetry.space_group_name_H-M   'P 1'
#
loop_
_entity.id
_entity.type
_entity.pdbx_description
1 polymer ?
#
loop_
_entity_poly.entity_id
_entity_poly.type
_entity_poly.pdbx_seq_one_letter_code
_entity_poly.pdbx_strand_id
1 'polypeptide(L)'
;MAEARKVFSDQIWSLNVENLSRFKRGVVKFIKLVRITFNEFAENRMGFQCVALSCFVALSIVPFAAFVFAIGGGLGVSDKIAGLLYTLLPNYPDLINFIVEKAENIVDIAKSSGVGLISALTFMWAVLWLMFQVERVFNNVWKIRKIPRRIYKRFSFYIGALMISPFVLLVFGAGIALYTNFTSLIGIHIKVKELSFITTLMGWGVFYVFAAFTFSAMYKFIPAVKVKYKHALRAALVSALIFVPFQYIYLEMQVFVTRLNGVYGAIAAIPLFLMWVNYSWQIIIYGAQLCYGLQNIDTYNIPEGSLKDFTPLLDRIKEEREMEETEQ
;
A
#
# COMPACT_ATOMS: atom_id res chain seq x y z
N MET A 1 -15.17 -32.57 5.15
CA MET A 1 -14.05 -31.70 4.72
C MET A 1 -13.88 -30.43 5.59
N ALA A 2 -14.95 -29.77 6.03
CA ALA A 2 -14.87 -28.58 6.89
C ALA A 2 -14.35 -28.88 8.31
N GLU A 3 -14.76 -30.02 8.90
CA GLU A 3 -14.28 -30.47 10.23
C GLU A 3 -12.78 -30.86 10.22
N ALA A 4 -12.34 -31.58 9.20
CA ALA A 4 -10.91 -31.92 9.06
C ALA A 4 -10.03 -30.64 8.92
N ARG A 5 -10.54 -29.61 8.26
CA ARG A 5 -9.88 -28.29 8.20
C ARG A 5 -9.85 -27.59 9.58
N LYS A 6 -10.90 -27.70 10.39
CA LYS A 6 -10.95 -27.12 11.74
C LYS A 6 -9.98 -27.83 12.69
N VAL A 7 -10.01 -29.14 12.74
CA VAL A 7 -9.14 -29.95 13.62
C VAL A 7 -7.65 -29.73 13.26
N PHE A 8 -7.32 -29.71 11.96
CA PHE A 8 -5.94 -29.42 11.50
C PHE A 8 -5.49 -28.01 11.86
N SER A 9 -6.43 -27.07 11.96
CA SER A 9 -6.17 -25.69 12.29
C SER A 9 -5.81 -25.48 13.76
N ASP A 10 -6.49 -26.17 14.67
CA ASP A 10 -6.29 -25.97 16.11
C ASP A 10 -5.09 -26.78 16.61
N GLN A 11 -4.84 -27.95 16.03
CA GLN A 11 -3.65 -28.75 16.31
C GLN A 11 -2.34 -28.07 15.93
N ILE A 12 -2.31 -27.22 14.88
CA ILE A 12 -1.09 -26.47 14.49
C ILE A 12 -0.68 -25.46 15.56
N TRP A 13 -1.63 -24.91 16.33
CA TRP A 13 -1.33 -23.95 17.39
C TRP A 13 -0.82 -24.61 18.67
N SER A 14 -1.28 -25.81 18.98
CA SER A 14 -0.86 -26.60 20.14
C SER A 14 0.48 -27.34 19.92
N LEU A 15 0.96 -27.42 18.68
CA LEU A 15 2.24 -28.05 18.37
C LEU A 15 3.41 -27.28 19.01
N ASN A 16 4.14 -27.97 19.90
CA ASN A 16 5.39 -27.44 20.43
C ASN A 16 6.45 -27.44 19.34
N VAL A 17 6.74 -26.24 18.83
CA VAL A 17 7.62 -26.02 17.66
C VAL A 17 9.08 -26.40 17.97
N GLU A 18 9.46 -26.50 19.25
CA GLU A 18 10.83 -26.80 19.66
C GLU A 18 11.27 -28.23 19.34
N ASN A 19 10.33 -29.19 19.36
CA ASN A 19 10.59 -30.61 19.16
C ASN A 19 10.58 -31.03 17.68
N LEU A 20 10.37 -30.09 16.73
CA LEU A 20 10.28 -30.39 15.30
C LEU A 20 11.63 -30.21 14.60
N SER A 21 11.89 -31.03 13.57
CA SER A 21 13.06 -30.85 12.69
C SER A 21 13.06 -29.45 12.06
N ARG A 22 14.23 -28.92 11.71
CA ARG A 22 14.39 -27.55 11.15
C ARG A 22 13.43 -27.26 9.98
N PHE A 23 13.25 -28.23 9.08
CA PHE A 23 12.35 -28.11 7.93
C PHE A 23 10.88 -28.04 8.36
N LYS A 24 10.42 -28.97 9.21
CA LYS A 24 9.04 -29.01 9.71
C LYS A 24 8.70 -27.75 10.51
N ARG A 25 9.66 -27.26 11.30
CA ARG A 25 9.54 -25.99 12.05
C ARG A 25 9.33 -24.80 11.09
N GLY A 26 10.07 -24.73 9.98
CA GLY A 26 9.92 -23.69 8.96
C GLY A 26 8.53 -23.71 8.31
N VAL A 27 8.05 -24.89 7.93
CA VAL A 27 6.72 -25.08 7.32
C VAL A 27 5.61 -24.69 8.30
N VAL A 28 5.67 -25.12 9.55
CA VAL A 28 4.66 -24.78 10.57
C VAL A 28 4.64 -23.27 10.82
N LYS A 29 5.82 -22.62 10.95
CA LYS A 29 5.90 -21.16 11.11
C LYS A 29 5.34 -20.43 9.89
N PHE A 30 5.59 -20.91 8.68
CA PHE A 30 5.04 -20.34 7.46
C PHE A 30 3.50 -20.43 7.42
N ILE A 31 2.93 -21.61 7.73
CA ILE A 31 1.48 -21.81 7.78
C ILE A 31 0.84 -20.90 8.84
N LYS A 32 1.42 -20.85 10.05
CA LYS A 32 0.98 -19.93 11.12
C LYS A 32 0.98 -18.47 10.63
N LEU A 33 2.05 -18.06 9.98
CA LEU A 33 2.23 -16.70 9.48
C LEU A 33 1.17 -16.33 8.42
N VAL A 34 0.97 -17.19 7.43
CA VAL A 34 -0.05 -17.00 6.38
C VAL A 34 -1.43 -16.88 7.05
N ARG A 35 -1.75 -17.77 7.98
CA ARG A 35 -3.04 -17.74 8.66
C ARG A 35 -3.24 -16.49 9.49
N ILE A 36 -2.24 -16.05 10.27
CA ILE A 36 -2.28 -14.77 11.01
C ILE A 36 -2.58 -13.63 10.04
N THR A 37 -1.85 -13.57 8.93
CA THR A 37 -1.98 -12.49 7.96
C THR A 37 -3.39 -12.38 7.40
N PHE A 38 -3.98 -13.50 6.96
CA PHE A 38 -5.32 -13.49 6.36
C PHE A 38 -6.43 -13.31 7.39
N ASN A 39 -6.36 -13.97 8.55
CA ASN A 39 -7.37 -13.82 9.60
C ASN A 39 -7.42 -12.39 10.13
N GLU A 40 -6.27 -11.83 10.48
CA GLU A 40 -6.19 -10.46 11.00
C GLU A 40 -6.69 -9.43 9.98
N PHE A 41 -6.41 -9.67 8.69
CA PHE A 41 -6.93 -8.80 7.63
C PHE A 41 -8.47 -8.85 7.57
N ALA A 42 -9.06 -10.04 7.68
CA ALA A 42 -10.50 -10.24 7.63
C ALA A 42 -11.20 -9.74 8.90
N GLU A 43 -10.73 -10.14 10.09
CA GLU A 43 -11.31 -9.77 11.39
C GLU A 43 -11.31 -8.25 11.63
N ASN A 44 -10.23 -7.58 11.27
CA ASN A 44 -10.10 -6.13 11.40
C ASN A 44 -10.73 -5.35 10.24
N ARG A 45 -11.46 -6.03 9.34
CA ARG A 45 -12.14 -5.43 8.18
C ARG A 45 -11.22 -4.50 7.37
N MET A 46 -9.95 -4.91 7.19
CA MET A 46 -8.94 -4.08 6.55
C MET A 46 -9.30 -3.75 5.10
N GLY A 47 -10.05 -4.59 4.40
CA GLY A 47 -10.54 -4.32 3.04
C GLY A 47 -11.35 -3.02 2.96
N PHE A 48 -12.26 -2.76 3.91
CA PHE A 48 -13.02 -1.50 3.96
C PHE A 48 -12.12 -0.30 4.26
N GLN A 49 -11.09 -0.48 5.08
CA GLN A 49 -10.11 0.58 5.35
C GLN A 49 -9.29 0.92 4.11
N CYS A 50 -8.94 -0.08 3.28
CA CYS A 50 -8.27 0.13 2.00
C CYS A 50 -9.15 0.93 1.02
N VAL A 51 -10.46 0.65 0.95
CA VAL A 51 -11.41 1.43 0.14
C VAL A 51 -11.45 2.89 0.63
N ALA A 52 -11.55 3.10 1.94
CA ALA A 52 -11.55 4.44 2.51
C ALA A 52 -10.24 5.19 2.19
N LEU A 53 -9.07 4.55 2.34
CA LEU A 53 -7.78 5.13 1.97
C LEU A 53 -7.73 5.51 0.49
N SER A 54 -8.29 4.70 -0.41
CA SER A 54 -8.34 4.99 -1.84
C SER A 54 -9.15 6.23 -2.15
N CYS A 55 -10.29 6.43 -1.48
CA CYS A 55 -11.07 7.65 -1.58
C CYS A 55 -10.28 8.87 -1.06
N PHE A 56 -9.60 8.74 0.07
CA PHE A 56 -8.78 9.84 0.60
C PHE A 56 -7.61 10.18 -0.32
N VAL A 57 -6.97 9.19 -0.94
CA VAL A 57 -5.92 9.42 -1.96
C VAL A 57 -6.50 10.20 -3.14
N ALA A 58 -7.64 9.77 -3.68
CA ALA A 58 -8.26 10.45 -4.81
C ALA A 58 -8.61 11.92 -4.49
N LEU A 59 -9.15 12.18 -3.30
CA LEU A 59 -9.48 13.54 -2.85
C LEU A 59 -8.23 14.40 -2.58
N SER A 60 -7.11 13.77 -2.21
CA SER A 60 -5.87 14.48 -1.84
C SER A 60 -4.92 14.68 -3.01
N ILE A 61 -5.20 14.12 -4.20
CA ILE A 61 -4.24 14.14 -5.33
C ILE A 61 -3.99 15.57 -5.83
N VAL A 62 -5.05 16.38 -5.97
CA VAL A 62 -4.95 17.76 -6.42
C VAL A 62 -4.27 18.65 -5.36
N PRO A 63 -4.70 18.63 -4.08
CA PRO A 63 -4.00 19.34 -3.01
C PRO A 63 -2.53 18.95 -2.87
N PHE A 64 -2.22 17.67 -2.98
CA PHE A 64 -0.84 17.18 -2.92
C PHE A 64 0.00 17.66 -4.10
N ALA A 65 -0.55 17.60 -5.32
CA ALA A 65 0.10 18.13 -6.49
C ALA A 65 0.38 19.64 -6.35
N ALA A 66 -0.61 20.42 -5.92
CA ALA A 66 -0.43 21.84 -5.67
C ALA A 66 0.69 22.12 -4.68
N PHE A 67 0.80 21.35 -3.60
CA PHE A 67 1.88 21.45 -2.63
C PHE A 67 3.26 21.16 -3.25
N VAL A 68 3.36 20.09 -4.04
CA VAL A 68 4.60 19.71 -4.74
C VAL A 68 5.00 20.78 -5.74
N PHE A 69 4.07 21.34 -6.52
CA PHE A 69 4.33 22.42 -7.47
C PHE A 69 4.69 23.74 -6.77
N ALA A 70 4.08 24.06 -5.63
CA ALA A 70 4.44 25.25 -4.85
C ALA A 70 5.90 25.19 -4.36
N ILE A 71 6.34 24.03 -3.85
CA ILE A 71 7.75 23.83 -3.46
C ILE A 71 8.64 23.83 -4.72
N GLY A 72 8.24 23.14 -5.77
CA GLY A 72 8.99 23.09 -7.04
C GLY A 72 9.15 24.45 -7.67
N GLY A 73 8.11 25.31 -7.61
CA GLY A 73 8.16 26.70 -8.07
C GLY A 73 9.16 27.54 -7.29
N GLY A 74 9.16 27.40 -5.96
CA GLY A 74 10.16 28.06 -5.10
C GLY A 74 11.59 27.61 -5.37
N LEU A 75 11.80 26.39 -5.89
CA LEU A 75 13.10 25.83 -6.26
C LEU A 75 13.43 25.96 -7.76
N GLY A 76 12.52 26.49 -8.59
CA GLY A 76 12.69 26.57 -10.03
C GLY A 76 12.67 25.23 -10.77
N VAL A 77 12.00 24.21 -10.22
CA VAL A 77 11.96 22.84 -10.79
C VAL A 77 10.54 22.36 -11.17
N SER A 78 9.54 23.25 -11.18
CA SER A 78 8.14 22.91 -11.49
C SER A 78 8.00 22.17 -12.83
N ASP A 79 8.66 22.67 -13.89
CA ASP A 79 8.62 22.06 -15.22
C ASP A 79 9.18 20.63 -15.23
N LYS A 80 10.21 20.37 -14.41
CA LYS A 80 10.79 19.04 -14.27
C LYS A 80 9.83 18.09 -13.57
N ILE A 81 9.07 18.59 -12.58
CA ILE A 81 8.03 17.81 -11.87
C ILE A 81 6.89 17.48 -12.83
N ALA A 82 6.41 18.45 -13.61
CA ALA A 82 5.39 18.22 -14.65
C ALA A 82 5.87 17.19 -15.68
N GLY A 83 7.09 17.35 -16.22
CA GLY A 83 7.70 16.40 -17.14
C GLY A 83 7.81 14.98 -16.59
N LEU A 84 8.10 14.86 -15.30
CA LEU A 84 8.14 13.57 -14.61
C LEU A 84 6.75 12.91 -14.57
N LEU A 85 5.67 13.67 -14.30
CA LEU A 85 4.31 13.14 -14.32
C LEU A 85 3.94 12.59 -15.70
N TYR A 86 4.28 13.29 -16.79
CA TYR A 86 4.08 12.80 -18.17
C TYR A 86 4.88 11.52 -18.46
N THR A 87 6.07 11.40 -17.87
CA THR A 87 6.89 10.20 -18.02
C THR A 87 6.31 9.00 -17.22
N LEU A 88 5.76 9.24 -16.04
CA LEU A 88 5.20 8.20 -15.18
C LEU A 88 3.81 7.74 -15.63
N LEU A 89 3.02 8.62 -16.22
CA LEU A 89 1.62 8.37 -16.62
C LEU A 89 1.39 8.74 -18.10
N PRO A 90 2.13 8.16 -19.06
CA PRO A 90 2.09 8.58 -20.46
C PRO A 90 0.72 8.37 -21.12
N ASN A 91 -0.10 7.46 -20.59
CA ASN A 91 -1.41 7.11 -21.13
C ASN A 91 -2.55 8.02 -20.63
N TYR A 92 -2.25 9.00 -19.76
CA TYR A 92 -3.26 9.88 -19.14
C TYR A 92 -2.88 11.36 -19.25
N PRO A 93 -2.61 11.89 -20.47
CA PRO A 93 -2.22 13.29 -20.63
C PRO A 93 -3.30 14.26 -20.13
N ASP A 94 -4.58 13.98 -20.37
CA ASP A 94 -5.68 14.83 -19.93
C ASP A 94 -5.80 14.90 -18.40
N LEU A 95 -5.58 13.77 -17.71
CA LEU A 95 -5.56 13.73 -16.25
C LEU A 95 -4.38 14.54 -15.70
N ILE A 96 -3.21 14.41 -16.32
CA ILE A 96 -2.02 15.17 -15.92
C ILE A 96 -2.25 16.67 -16.14
N ASN A 97 -2.76 17.06 -17.32
CA ASN A 97 -3.11 18.45 -17.63
C ASN A 97 -4.07 19.02 -16.59
N PHE A 98 -5.13 18.26 -16.27
CA PHE A 98 -6.08 18.66 -15.23
C PHE A 98 -5.42 18.85 -13.88
N ILE A 99 -4.58 17.90 -13.43
CA ILE A 99 -3.89 17.97 -12.14
C ILE A 99 -2.93 19.16 -12.11
N VAL A 100 -2.12 19.35 -13.17
CA VAL A 100 -1.14 20.45 -13.27
C VAL A 100 -1.86 21.78 -13.27
N GLU A 101 -2.85 21.99 -14.16
CA GLU A 101 -3.65 23.21 -14.25
C GLU A 101 -4.30 23.58 -12.92
N LYS A 102 -4.94 22.61 -12.26
CA LYS A 102 -5.59 22.87 -10.96
C LYS A 102 -4.57 23.15 -9.86
N ALA A 103 -3.43 22.47 -9.87
CA ALA A 103 -2.37 22.69 -8.90
C ALA A 103 -1.74 24.09 -9.08
N GLU A 104 -1.45 24.51 -10.32
CA GLU A 104 -0.92 25.85 -10.63
C GLU A 104 -1.92 26.96 -10.26
N ASN A 105 -3.20 26.79 -10.59
CA ASN A 105 -4.25 27.72 -10.20
C ASN A 105 -4.33 27.92 -8.69
N ILE A 106 -4.20 26.85 -7.90
CA ILE A 106 -4.19 26.92 -6.44
C ILE A 106 -2.96 27.71 -5.95
N VAL A 107 -1.80 27.46 -6.53
CA VAL A 107 -0.56 28.18 -6.20
C VAL A 107 -0.67 29.68 -6.54
N ASP A 108 -1.25 30.02 -7.69
CA ASP A 108 -1.40 31.41 -8.12
C ASP A 108 -2.45 32.16 -7.28
N ILE A 109 -3.55 31.52 -6.91
CA ILE A 109 -4.52 32.07 -5.96
C ILE A 109 -3.83 32.28 -4.59
N ALA A 110 -2.97 31.35 -4.16
CA ALA A 110 -2.23 31.46 -2.90
C ALA A 110 -1.26 32.66 -2.90
N LYS A 111 -0.71 33.02 -4.05
CA LYS A 111 0.18 34.18 -4.20
C LYS A 111 -0.55 35.52 -4.26
N SER A 112 -1.78 35.55 -4.79
CA SER A 112 -2.46 36.78 -5.21
C SER A 112 -3.35 37.43 -4.16
N SER A 113 -3.75 36.75 -3.07
CA SER A 113 -4.66 37.32 -2.07
C SER A 113 -4.60 36.62 -0.71
N GLY A 114 -5.07 37.31 0.36
CA GLY A 114 -5.22 36.72 1.69
C GLY A 114 -6.11 35.48 1.72
N VAL A 115 -7.06 35.34 0.78
CA VAL A 115 -7.88 34.13 0.57
C VAL A 115 -7.00 32.94 0.15
N GLY A 116 -5.89 33.19 -0.55
CA GLY A 116 -4.95 32.16 -0.95
C GLY A 116 -4.26 31.48 0.22
N LEU A 117 -3.96 32.19 1.29
CA LEU A 117 -3.40 31.59 2.51
C LEU A 117 -4.39 30.59 3.15
N ILE A 118 -5.67 30.97 3.26
CA ILE A 118 -6.71 30.10 3.79
C ILE A 118 -6.89 28.85 2.92
N SER A 119 -6.90 29.03 1.60
CA SER A 119 -6.99 27.91 0.64
C SER A 119 -5.78 26.98 0.78
N ALA A 120 -4.56 27.49 0.81
CA ALA A 120 -3.34 26.70 0.99
C ALA A 120 -3.35 25.91 2.31
N LEU A 121 -3.81 26.53 3.42
CA LEU A 121 -3.97 25.86 4.70
C LEU A 121 -5.03 24.75 4.65
N THR A 122 -6.14 24.96 3.95
CA THR A 122 -7.19 23.96 3.76
C THR A 122 -6.67 22.77 2.97
N PHE A 123 -5.91 23.00 1.89
CA PHE A 123 -5.30 21.94 1.10
C PHE A 123 -4.24 21.17 1.89
N MET A 124 -3.39 21.88 2.62
CA MET A 124 -2.40 21.24 3.51
C MET A 124 -3.10 20.38 4.56
N TRP A 125 -4.23 20.84 5.11
CA TRP A 125 -5.05 20.07 6.04
C TRP A 125 -5.57 18.77 5.41
N ALA A 126 -6.08 18.81 4.17
CA ALA A 126 -6.55 17.61 3.45
C ALA A 126 -5.47 16.55 3.29
N VAL A 127 -4.23 16.96 2.92
CA VAL A 127 -3.09 16.05 2.79
C VAL A 127 -2.67 15.49 4.15
N LEU A 128 -2.62 16.32 5.19
CA LEU A 128 -2.32 15.87 6.55
C LEU A 128 -3.39 14.91 7.08
N TRP A 129 -4.66 15.14 6.73
CA TRP A 129 -5.75 14.25 7.10
C TRP A 129 -5.56 12.86 6.48
N LEU A 130 -5.16 12.78 5.21
CA LEU A 130 -4.80 11.51 4.57
C LEU A 130 -3.69 10.80 5.36
N MET A 131 -2.62 11.51 5.73
CA MET A 131 -1.52 10.93 6.52
C MET A 131 -2.00 10.38 7.87
N PHE A 132 -2.92 11.07 8.55
CA PHE A 132 -3.53 10.58 9.78
C PHE A 132 -4.37 9.32 9.55
N GLN A 133 -5.09 9.21 8.42
CA GLN A 133 -5.85 8.01 8.09
C GLN A 133 -4.92 6.83 7.81
N VAL A 134 -3.83 7.05 7.07
CA VAL A 134 -2.81 6.02 6.84
C VAL A 134 -2.23 5.53 8.17
N GLU A 135 -1.81 6.46 9.05
CA GLU A 135 -1.30 6.08 10.38
C GLU A 135 -2.34 5.29 11.19
N ARG A 136 -3.62 5.69 11.14
CA ARG A 136 -4.70 4.97 11.83
C ARG A 136 -4.81 3.53 11.36
N VAL A 137 -4.79 3.29 10.04
CA VAL A 137 -4.88 1.94 9.48
C VAL A 137 -3.66 1.10 9.88
N PHE A 138 -2.46 1.67 9.80
CA PHE A 138 -1.25 0.96 10.25
C PHE A 138 -1.27 0.65 11.75
N ASN A 139 -1.72 1.58 12.59
CA ASN A 139 -1.86 1.34 14.02
C ASN A 139 -2.94 0.29 14.33
N ASN A 140 -3.99 0.19 13.51
CA ASN A 140 -4.99 -0.86 13.63
C ASN A 140 -4.40 -2.25 13.33
N VAL A 141 -3.52 -2.36 12.30
CA VAL A 141 -2.73 -3.59 12.04
C VAL A 141 -1.97 -4.04 13.29
N TRP A 142 -1.41 -3.09 14.05
CA TRP A 142 -0.66 -3.36 15.28
C TRP A 142 -1.54 -3.41 16.54
N LYS A 143 -2.88 -3.43 16.39
CA LYS A 143 -3.86 -3.48 17.49
C LYS A 143 -3.71 -2.36 18.51
N ILE A 144 -3.25 -1.19 18.07
CA ILE A 144 -3.04 -0.03 18.93
C ILE A 144 -4.34 0.77 19.00
N ARG A 145 -5.03 0.71 20.13
CA ARG A 145 -6.28 1.46 20.37
C ARG A 145 -6.03 2.94 20.69
N LYS A 146 -4.94 3.24 21.42
CA LYS A 146 -4.55 4.62 21.79
C LYS A 146 -3.14 4.88 21.27
N ILE A 147 -3.00 5.88 20.40
CA ILE A 147 -1.71 6.24 19.82
C ILE A 147 -0.87 6.95 20.88
N PRO A 148 0.29 6.40 21.29
CA PRO A 148 1.11 6.93 22.38
C PRO A 148 1.87 8.21 21.99
N ARG A 149 1.92 8.53 20.69
CA ARG A 149 2.62 9.72 20.20
C ARG A 149 1.80 10.99 20.47
N ARG A 150 2.44 12.03 21.01
CA ARG A 150 1.82 13.35 21.17
C ARG A 150 1.48 13.94 19.79
N ILE A 151 0.35 14.62 19.68
CA ILE A 151 -0.18 15.12 18.40
C ILE A 151 0.81 16.03 17.66
N TYR A 152 1.56 16.87 18.36
CA TYR A 152 2.55 17.75 17.73
C TYR A 152 3.72 16.97 17.11
N LYS A 153 4.18 15.84 17.73
CA LYS A 153 5.24 15.01 17.17
C LYS A 153 4.77 14.29 15.89
N ARG A 154 3.50 13.89 15.84
CA ARG A 154 2.88 13.32 14.65
C ARG A 154 2.82 14.37 13.54
N PHE A 155 2.35 15.56 13.87
CA PHE A 155 2.24 16.67 12.93
C PHE A 155 3.60 17.06 12.35
N SER A 156 4.63 17.23 13.17
CA SER A 156 6.00 17.52 12.73
C SER A 156 6.57 16.41 11.83
N PHE A 157 6.29 15.14 12.14
CA PHE A 157 6.74 14.02 11.32
C PHE A 157 6.08 14.06 9.93
N TYR A 158 4.77 14.31 9.84
CA TYR A 158 4.07 14.36 8.56
C TYR A 158 4.40 15.61 7.74
N ILE A 159 4.56 16.76 8.37
CA ILE A 159 5.05 17.95 7.69
C ILE A 159 6.47 17.68 7.14
N GLY A 160 7.36 17.08 7.93
CA GLY A 160 8.69 16.70 7.45
C GLY A 160 8.62 15.73 6.26
N ALA A 161 7.76 14.71 6.31
CA ALA A 161 7.56 13.78 5.20
C ALA A 161 7.03 14.48 3.94
N LEU A 162 6.07 15.41 4.08
CA LEU A 162 5.55 16.22 2.99
C LEU A 162 6.63 17.13 2.38
N MET A 163 7.44 17.78 3.22
CA MET A 163 8.54 18.63 2.74
C MET A 163 9.63 17.84 2.00
N ILE A 164 9.85 16.58 2.37
CA ILE A 164 10.81 15.70 1.68
C ILE A 164 10.22 15.11 0.40
N SER A 165 8.89 15.00 0.27
CA SER A 165 8.24 14.31 -0.86
C SER A 165 8.61 14.84 -2.25
N PRO A 166 8.77 16.17 -2.53
CA PRO A 166 9.23 16.66 -3.82
C PRO A 166 10.65 16.20 -4.16
N PHE A 167 11.53 16.15 -3.17
CA PHE A 167 12.91 15.68 -3.37
C PHE A 167 12.96 14.19 -3.68
N VAL A 168 12.10 13.39 -3.03
CA VAL A 168 11.97 11.96 -3.33
C VAL A 168 11.49 11.77 -4.77
N LEU A 169 10.50 12.56 -5.22
CA LEU A 169 10.01 12.53 -6.60
C LEU A 169 11.11 12.92 -7.60
N LEU A 170 11.90 13.95 -7.30
CA LEU A 170 13.01 14.37 -8.15
C LEU A 170 14.10 13.29 -8.23
N VAL A 171 14.47 12.67 -7.11
CA VAL A 171 15.47 11.58 -7.09
C VAL A 171 14.95 10.37 -7.87
N PHE A 172 13.68 10.02 -7.73
CA PHE A 172 13.06 8.95 -8.48
C PHE A 172 13.01 9.26 -9.98
N GLY A 173 12.64 10.48 -10.37
CA GLY A 173 12.65 10.94 -11.76
C GLY A 173 14.04 10.97 -12.36
N ALA A 174 15.05 11.43 -11.62
CA ALA A 174 16.45 11.36 -12.03
C ALA A 174 16.91 9.91 -12.24
N GLY A 175 16.49 8.98 -11.37
CA GLY A 175 16.76 7.55 -11.52
C GLY A 175 16.17 6.97 -12.80
N ILE A 176 14.93 7.32 -13.14
CA ILE A 176 14.28 6.93 -14.40
C ILE A 176 15.03 7.53 -15.60
N ALA A 177 15.37 8.82 -15.56
CA ALA A 177 16.10 9.48 -16.63
C ALA A 177 17.48 8.87 -16.86
N LEU A 178 18.21 8.54 -15.81
CA LEU A 178 19.49 7.83 -15.91
C LEU A 178 19.30 6.44 -16.52
N TYR A 179 18.28 5.71 -16.09
CA TYR A 179 17.96 4.39 -16.65
C TYR A 179 17.62 4.46 -18.14
N THR A 180 16.76 5.40 -18.57
CA THR A 180 16.38 5.56 -19.98
C THR A 180 17.57 6.00 -20.85
N ASN A 181 18.40 6.92 -20.37
CA ASN A 181 19.62 7.33 -21.07
C ASN A 181 20.63 6.17 -21.17
N PHE A 182 20.82 5.41 -20.10
CA PHE A 182 21.72 4.25 -20.09
C PHE A 182 21.25 3.17 -21.08
N THR A 183 19.95 2.87 -21.11
CA THR A 183 19.39 1.90 -22.06
C THR A 183 19.47 2.37 -23.50
N SER A 184 19.32 3.69 -23.76
CA SER A 184 19.46 4.25 -25.10
C SER A 184 20.91 4.21 -25.61
N LEU A 185 21.89 4.50 -24.76
CA LEU A 185 23.32 4.40 -25.08
C LEU A 185 23.73 2.96 -25.41
N ILE A 186 23.26 1.99 -24.64
CA ILE A 186 23.49 0.56 -24.90
C ILE A 186 22.81 0.13 -26.20
N GLY A 187 21.57 0.54 -26.44
CA GLY A 187 20.79 0.23 -27.63
C GLY A 187 21.40 0.77 -28.93
N ILE A 188 22.14 1.88 -28.88
CA ILE A 188 22.86 2.43 -30.04
C ILE A 188 24.07 1.55 -30.42
N HIS A 189 24.72 0.91 -29.44
CA HIS A 189 25.96 0.15 -29.69
C HIS A 189 25.70 -1.34 -29.92
N ILE A 190 24.58 -1.90 -29.46
CA ILE A 190 24.29 -3.33 -29.51
C ILE A 190 22.87 -3.55 -30.02
N LYS A 191 22.72 -3.76 -31.34
CA LYS A 191 21.44 -4.10 -32.01
C LYS A 191 21.01 -5.56 -31.74
N VAL A 192 21.00 -6.02 -30.51
CA VAL A 192 20.61 -7.39 -30.19
C VAL A 192 19.26 -7.37 -29.48
N LYS A 193 18.28 -8.08 -30.06
CA LYS A 193 16.91 -8.22 -29.54
C LYS A 193 16.87 -8.79 -28.12
N GLU A 194 17.88 -9.58 -27.77
CA GLU A 194 18.09 -10.17 -26.44
C GLU A 194 18.44 -9.13 -25.36
N LEU A 195 19.06 -8.01 -25.73
CA LEU A 195 19.42 -6.96 -24.81
C LEU A 195 18.21 -6.16 -24.34
N SER A 196 17.15 -6.06 -25.15
CA SER A 196 15.88 -5.42 -24.77
C SER A 196 15.22 -6.15 -23.59
N PHE A 197 15.29 -7.47 -23.54
CA PHE A 197 14.77 -8.25 -22.41
C PHE A 197 15.56 -7.97 -21.14
N ILE A 198 16.89 -7.94 -21.22
CA ILE A 198 17.76 -7.66 -20.06
C ILE A 198 17.51 -6.24 -19.50
N THR A 199 17.43 -5.23 -20.39
CA THR A 199 17.15 -3.85 -19.95
C THR A 199 15.78 -3.71 -19.30
N THR A 200 14.75 -4.36 -19.85
CA THR A 200 13.41 -4.39 -19.25
C THR A 200 13.45 -5.07 -17.88
N LEU A 201 14.12 -6.21 -17.75
CA LEU A 201 14.26 -6.92 -16.49
C LEU A 201 15.03 -6.09 -15.44
N MET A 202 16.07 -5.37 -15.85
CA MET A 202 16.79 -4.45 -14.97
C MET A 202 15.89 -3.31 -14.47
N GLY A 203 15.04 -2.73 -15.34
CA GLY A 203 14.08 -1.69 -14.96
C GLY A 203 13.10 -2.17 -13.90
N TRP A 204 12.52 -3.34 -14.11
CA TRP A 204 11.63 -3.96 -13.12
C TRP A 204 12.37 -4.33 -11.83
N GLY A 205 13.65 -4.71 -11.92
CA GLY A 205 14.51 -4.95 -10.75
C GLY A 205 14.74 -3.68 -9.92
N VAL A 206 15.03 -2.55 -10.58
CA VAL A 206 15.18 -1.25 -9.91
C VAL A 206 13.87 -0.84 -9.26
N PHE A 207 12.74 -0.99 -9.95
CA PHE A 207 11.42 -0.71 -9.42
C PHE A 207 11.09 -1.59 -8.19
N TYR A 208 11.43 -2.88 -8.24
CA TYR A 208 11.29 -3.81 -7.11
C TYR A 208 12.08 -3.35 -5.89
N VAL A 209 13.34 -2.97 -6.05
CA VAL A 209 14.19 -2.50 -4.95
C VAL A 209 13.61 -1.22 -4.35
N PHE A 210 13.16 -0.28 -5.20
CA PHE A 210 12.54 0.97 -4.75
C PHE A 210 11.23 0.71 -3.98
N ALA A 211 10.36 -0.15 -4.50
CA ALA A 211 9.13 -0.55 -3.82
C ALA A 211 9.41 -1.23 -2.48
N ALA A 212 10.37 -2.16 -2.43
CA ALA A 212 10.77 -2.84 -1.20
C ALA A 212 11.34 -1.86 -0.16
N PHE A 213 12.15 -0.89 -0.58
CA PHE A 213 12.65 0.16 0.30
C PHE A 213 11.53 1.03 0.86
N THR A 214 10.61 1.48 0.01
CA THR A 214 9.46 2.30 0.39
C THR A 214 8.55 1.56 1.36
N PHE A 215 8.18 0.31 1.05
CA PHE A 215 7.34 -0.49 1.94
C PHE A 215 8.03 -0.80 3.27
N SER A 216 9.35 -1.05 3.25
CA SER A 216 10.12 -1.25 4.48
C SER A 216 10.10 -0.01 5.37
N ALA A 217 10.23 1.18 4.78
CA ALA A 217 10.11 2.45 5.49
C ALA A 217 8.71 2.65 6.07
N MET A 218 7.65 2.36 5.27
CA MET A 218 6.27 2.45 5.73
C MET A 218 6.00 1.51 6.92
N TYR A 219 6.41 0.23 6.82
CA TYR A 219 6.22 -0.75 7.90
C TYR A 219 7.00 -0.41 9.17
N LYS A 220 8.14 0.26 9.03
CA LYS A 220 9.00 0.63 10.16
C LYS A 220 8.57 1.91 10.85
N PHE A 221 8.22 2.96 10.08
CA PHE A 221 8.12 4.32 10.62
C PHE A 221 6.67 4.79 10.85
N ILE A 222 5.70 4.30 10.07
CA ILE A 222 4.30 4.73 10.24
C ILE A 222 3.70 4.22 11.55
N PRO A 223 3.83 2.92 11.92
CA PRO A 223 3.25 2.43 13.17
C PRO A 223 3.80 3.16 14.39
N ALA A 224 2.94 3.38 15.40
CA ALA A 224 3.33 4.02 16.65
C ALA A 224 4.05 3.10 17.64
N VAL A 225 4.51 1.93 17.20
CA VAL A 225 5.26 0.94 17.96
C VAL A 225 6.67 0.75 17.41
N LYS A 226 7.53 0.13 18.24
CA LYS A 226 8.90 -0.21 17.82
C LYS A 226 8.89 -1.48 16.95
N VAL A 227 8.89 -1.31 15.64
CA VAL A 227 9.01 -2.43 14.70
C VAL A 227 10.49 -2.76 14.47
N LYS A 228 10.85 -4.05 14.52
CA LYS A 228 12.22 -4.50 14.22
C LYS A 228 12.46 -4.42 12.70
N TYR A 229 13.51 -3.71 12.26
CA TYR A 229 13.81 -3.49 10.85
C TYR A 229 13.89 -4.78 10.03
N LYS A 230 14.45 -5.84 10.61
CA LYS A 230 14.56 -7.16 9.98
C LYS A 230 13.20 -7.75 9.55
N HIS A 231 12.15 -7.56 10.35
CA HIS A 231 10.81 -8.03 10.03
C HIS A 231 10.13 -7.10 9.00
N ALA A 232 10.31 -5.78 9.14
CA ALA A 232 9.81 -4.82 8.16
C ALA A 232 10.40 -5.07 6.76
N LEU A 233 11.72 -5.28 6.65
CA LEU A 233 12.38 -5.57 5.40
C LEU A 233 11.91 -6.89 4.77
N ARG A 234 11.79 -7.97 5.55
CA ARG A 234 11.30 -9.27 5.04
C ARG A 234 9.88 -9.16 4.50
N ALA A 235 8.99 -8.50 5.25
CA ALA A 235 7.62 -8.28 4.80
C ALA A 235 7.58 -7.40 3.54
N ALA A 236 8.41 -6.34 3.48
CA ALA A 236 8.49 -5.44 2.34
C ALA A 236 8.98 -6.15 1.06
N LEU A 237 9.96 -7.04 1.17
CA LEU A 237 10.43 -7.84 0.03
C LEU A 237 9.30 -8.74 -0.54
N VAL A 238 8.52 -9.38 0.34
CA VAL A 238 7.37 -10.20 -0.10
C VAL A 238 6.28 -9.32 -0.72
N SER A 239 5.96 -8.18 -0.11
CA SER A 239 4.95 -7.27 -0.65
C SER A 239 5.36 -6.67 -1.99
N ALA A 240 6.63 -6.29 -2.16
CA ALA A 240 7.16 -5.79 -3.41
C ALA A 240 7.13 -6.88 -4.51
N LEU A 241 7.39 -8.15 -4.15
CA LEU A 241 7.32 -9.29 -5.08
C LEU A 241 5.89 -9.48 -5.63
N ILE A 242 4.86 -9.15 -4.86
CA ILE A 242 3.46 -9.21 -5.30
C ILE A 242 3.09 -7.91 -6.04
N PHE A 243 3.58 -6.76 -5.56
CA PHE A 243 3.23 -5.45 -6.09
C PHE A 243 3.77 -5.23 -7.52
N VAL A 244 4.99 -5.67 -7.81
CA VAL A 244 5.61 -5.47 -9.13
C VAL A 244 4.84 -6.17 -10.26
N PRO A 245 4.49 -7.46 -10.19
CA PRO A 245 3.62 -8.09 -11.19
C PRO A 245 2.24 -7.46 -11.26
N PHE A 246 1.65 -7.08 -10.11
CA PHE A 246 0.37 -6.37 -10.10
C PHE A 246 0.47 -5.04 -10.86
N GLN A 247 1.53 -4.27 -10.68
CA GLN A 247 1.78 -3.03 -11.40
C GLN A 247 1.91 -3.26 -12.91
N TYR A 248 2.61 -4.33 -13.32
CA TYR A 248 2.72 -4.69 -14.73
C TYR A 248 1.35 -5.00 -15.34
N ILE A 249 0.55 -5.84 -14.69
CA ILE A 249 -0.81 -6.18 -15.14
C ILE A 249 -1.67 -4.93 -15.26
N TYR A 250 -1.58 -4.03 -14.29
CA TYR A 250 -2.34 -2.79 -14.31
C TYR A 250 -1.95 -1.90 -15.50
N LEU A 251 -0.66 -1.75 -15.80
CA LEU A 251 -0.20 -0.99 -16.95
C LEU A 251 -0.71 -1.57 -18.29
N GLU A 252 -0.70 -2.90 -18.43
CA GLU A 252 -1.27 -3.57 -19.60
C GLU A 252 -2.79 -3.34 -19.71
N MET A 253 -3.51 -3.38 -18.60
CA MET A 253 -4.94 -3.06 -18.56
C MET A 253 -5.20 -1.62 -18.98
N GLN A 254 -4.39 -0.65 -18.56
CA GLN A 254 -4.51 0.75 -19.00
C GLN A 254 -4.37 0.88 -20.51
N VAL A 255 -3.33 0.25 -21.10
CA VAL A 255 -3.12 0.26 -22.55
C VAL A 255 -4.30 -0.36 -23.29
N PHE A 256 -4.88 -1.42 -22.76
CA PHE A 256 -6.08 -2.05 -23.34
C PHE A 256 -7.29 -1.11 -23.30
N VAL A 257 -7.56 -0.46 -22.16
CA VAL A 257 -8.71 0.44 -21.98
C VAL A 257 -8.58 1.70 -22.85
N THR A 258 -7.39 2.27 -23.02
CA THR A 258 -7.16 3.43 -23.88
C THR A 258 -7.39 3.13 -25.37
N ARG A 259 -7.27 1.87 -25.79
CA ARG A 259 -7.60 1.43 -27.17
C ARG A 259 -9.11 1.27 -27.41
N LEU A 260 -9.93 1.18 -26.36
CA LEU A 260 -11.37 1.04 -26.43
C LEU A 260 -12.05 2.41 -26.56
N ASN A 261 -12.04 3.07 -27.73
CA ASN A 261 -12.73 4.32 -28.05
C ASN A 261 -12.61 5.48 -27.03
N GLY A 262 -12.24 6.68 -27.50
CA GLY A 262 -11.87 7.83 -26.66
C GLY A 262 -12.89 8.28 -25.61
N VAL A 263 -14.19 8.09 -25.80
CA VAL A 263 -15.23 8.50 -24.82
C VAL A 263 -15.30 7.50 -23.65
N TYR A 264 -15.29 6.21 -23.95
CA TYR A 264 -15.30 5.17 -22.90
C TYR A 264 -13.99 5.13 -22.11
N GLY A 265 -12.85 5.41 -22.76
CA GLY A 265 -11.53 5.43 -22.12
C GLY A 265 -11.43 6.47 -21.00
N ALA A 266 -11.93 7.69 -21.22
CA ALA A 266 -11.91 8.75 -20.20
C ALA A 266 -12.80 8.41 -18.99
N ILE A 267 -14.00 7.86 -19.22
CA ILE A 267 -14.92 7.46 -18.15
C ILE A 267 -14.38 6.26 -17.36
N ALA A 268 -13.76 5.30 -18.05
CA ALA A 268 -13.20 4.10 -17.42
C ALA A 268 -11.90 4.38 -16.62
N ALA A 269 -11.19 5.46 -16.92
CA ALA A 269 -9.94 5.81 -16.26
C ALA A 269 -10.11 6.02 -14.75
N ILE A 270 -11.19 6.69 -14.31
CA ILE A 270 -11.44 6.98 -12.89
C ILE A 270 -11.69 5.69 -12.10
N PRO A 271 -12.63 4.80 -12.46
CA PRO A 271 -12.79 3.53 -11.76
C PRO A 271 -11.53 2.67 -11.78
N LEU A 272 -10.83 2.61 -12.92
CA LEU A 272 -9.59 1.84 -13.03
C LEU A 272 -8.50 2.35 -12.10
N PHE A 273 -8.34 3.68 -12.00
CA PHE A 273 -7.43 4.32 -11.06
C PHE A 273 -7.81 4.01 -9.60
N LEU A 274 -9.09 4.12 -9.25
CA LEU A 274 -9.56 3.81 -7.89
C LEU A 274 -9.33 2.33 -7.53
N MET A 275 -9.57 1.41 -8.47
CA MET A 275 -9.25 0.00 -8.30
C MET A 275 -7.76 -0.23 -8.09
N TRP A 276 -6.92 0.41 -8.88
CA TRP A 276 -5.47 0.31 -8.74
C TRP A 276 -4.99 0.81 -7.37
N VAL A 277 -5.45 1.98 -6.93
CA VAL A 277 -5.12 2.51 -5.60
C VAL A 277 -5.61 1.56 -4.50
N ASN A 278 -6.83 1.02 -4.64
CA ASN A 278 -7.41 0.10 -3.67
C ASN A 278 -6.61 -1.20 -3.52
N TYR A 279 -6.29 -1.87 -4.62
CA TYR A 279 -5.48 -3.09 -4.58
C TYR A 279 -4.04 -2.82 -4.14
N SER A 280 -3.47 -1.66 -4.50
CA SER A 280 -2.17 -1.22 -3.98
C SER A 280 -2.18 -1.13 -2.45
N TRP A 281 -3.21 -0.49 -1.87
CA TRP A 281 -3.38 -0.44 -0.41
C TRP A 281 -3.59 -1.83 0.19
N GLN A 282 -4.36 -2.71 -0.46
CA GLN A 282 -4.52 -4.07 0.04
C GLN A 282 -3.18 -4.80 0.12
N ILE A 283 -2.36 -4.75 -0.93
CA ILE A 283 -1.02 -5.38 -0.93
C ILE A 283 -0.15 -4.80 0.18
N ILE A 284 -0.14 -3.47 0.35
CA ILE A 284 0.63 -2.79 1.41
C ILE A 284 0.15 -3.23 2.80
N ILE A 285 -1.16 -3.28 3.04
CA ILE A 285 -1.70 -3.64 4.35
C ILE A 285 -1.55 -5.14 4.63
N TYR A 286 -1.68 -6.03 3.63
CA TYR A 286 -1.29 -7.44 3.79
C TYR A 286 0.18 -7.60 4.17
N GLY A 287 1.07 -6.80 3.58
CA GLY A 287 2.48 -6.77 3.96
C GLY A 287 2.71 -6.23 5.38
N ALA A 288 1.93 -5.24 5.82
CA ALA A 288 1.98 -4.76 7.20
C ALA A 288 1.50 -5.84 8.19
N GLN A 289 0.45 -6.60 7.85
CA GLN A 289 -0.02 -7.76 8.63
C GLN A 289 1.04 -8.87 8.67
N LEU A 290 1.70 -9.13 7.55
CA LEU A 290 2.81 -10.07 7.47
C LEU A 290 3.97 -9.62 8.40
N CYS A 291 4.29 -8.33 8.41
CA CYS A 291 5.30 -7.76 9.32
C CYS A 291 4.92 -7.94 10.79
N TYR A 292 3.65 -7.67 11.13
CA TYR A 292 3.09 -7.91 12.45
C TYR A 292 3.20 -9.40 12.83
N GLY A 293 2.78 -10.30 11.94
CA GLY A 293 2.87 -11.74 12.15
C GLY A 293 4.32 -12.22 12.35
N LEU A 294 5.27 -11.73 11.55
CA LEU A 294 6.69 -12.06 11.69
C LEU A 294 7.29 -11.61 13.02
N GLN A 295 6.82 -10.48 13.57
CA GLN A 295 7.31 -9.97 14.85
C GLN A 295 6.68 -10.66 16.04
N ASN A 296 5.44 -11.13 15.93
CA ASN A 296 4.65 -11.63 17.06
C ASN A 296 4.31 -13.13 16.95
N ILE A 297 4.90 -13.87 16.00
CA ILE A 297 4.56 -15.28 15.72
C ILE A 297 4.70 -16.20 16.94
N ASP A 298 5.66 -15.94 17.83
CA ASP A 298 5.93 -16.75 19.00
C ASP A 298 5.03 -16.36 20.21
N THR A 299 4.41 -15.18 20.18
CA THR A 299 3.55 -14.64 21.27
C THR A 299 2.09 -14.49 20.84
N TYR A 300 1.76 -14.85 19.59
CA TYR A 300 0.41 -14.69 19.06
C TYR A 300 -0.53 -15.74 19.70
N ASN A 301 -1.47 -15.27 20.51
CA ASN A 301 -2.58 -16.06 20.99
C ASN A 301 -3.79 -15.80 20.08
N ILE A 302 -4.44 -16.87 19.64
CA ILE A 302 -5.71 -16.75 18.91
C ILE A 302 -6.68 -16.03 19.86
N PRO A 303 -7.34 -14.95 19.43
CA PRO A 303 -8.40 -14.34 20.23
C PRO A 303 -9.46 -15.42 20.53
N GLU A 304 -9.81 -15.59 21.80
CA GLU A 304 -10.74 -16.64 22.24
C GLU A 304 -12.14 -16.55 21.60
N GLY A 305 -12.45 -15.50 20.86
CA GLY A 305 -13.72 -15.28 20.15
C GLY A 305 -13.76 -15.67 18.67
N SER A 306 -12.62 -15.97 18.02
CA SER A 306 -12.66 -16.07 16.54
C SER A 306 -13.16 -17.41 15.98
N LEU A 307 -13.23 -18.48 16.77
CA LEU A 307 -13.75 -19.81 16.34
C LEU A 307 -14.37 -20.64 17.47
N LYS A 308 -14.21 -20.28 18.76
CA LYS A 308 -14.79 -21.00 19.88
C LYS A 308 -16.22 -20.59 20.22
N ASP A 309 -16.66 -19.40 19.80
CA ASP A 309 -18.00 -18.89 20.14
C ASP A 309 -19.16 -19.53 19.35
N PHE A 310 -18.84 -20.35 18.35
CA PHE A 310 -19.87 -21.17 17.69
C PHE A 310 -20.07 -22.54 18.35
N THR A 311 -19.17 -22.96 19.24
CA THR A 311 -19.31 -24.23 19.93
C THR A 311 -20.57 -24.26 20.82
N PRO A 312 -20.87 -23.22 21.63
CA PRO A 312 -22.10 -23.17 22.40
C PRO A 312 -23.38 -23.13 21.55
N LEU A 313 -23.29 -22.52 20.37
CA LEU A 313 -24.40 -22.46 19.42
C LEU A 313 -24.64 -23.81 18.71
N LEU A 314 -23.54 -24.47 18.36
CA LEU A 314 -23.59 -25.82 17.78
C LEU A 314 -24.01 -26.87 18.80
N ASP A 315 -23.63 -26.73 20.07
CA ASP A 315 -24.07 -27.61 21.15
C ASP A 315 -25.56 -27.41 21.45
N ARG A 316 -26.06 -26.17 21.46
CA ARG A 316 -27.52 -25.90 21.54
C ARG A 316 -28.32 -26.48 20.37
N ILE A 317 -27.82 -26.31 19.13
CA ILE A 317 -28.47 -26.87 17.95
C ILE A 317 -28.48 -28.41 18.00
N LYS A 318 -27.46 -29.02 18.57
CA LYS A 318 -27.44 -30.48 18.80
C LYS A 318 -28.44 -30.91 19.89
N GLU A 319 -28.46 -30.19 21.00
CA GLU A 319 -29.41 -30.41 22.08
C GLU A 319 -30.87 -30.23 21.63
N GLU A 320 -31.16 -29.19 20.84
CA GLU A 320 -32.46 -28.95 20.24
C GLU A 320 -32.86 -30.09 19.27
N ARG A 321 -31.93 -30.58 18.47
CA ARG A 321 -32.18 -31.69 17.53
C ARG A 321 -32.36 -33.01 18.24
N GLU A 322 -31.62 -33.30 19.29
CA GLU A 322 -31.78 -34.50 20.12
C GLU A 322 -33.11 -34.49 20.91
N MET A 323 -33.62 -33.32 21.30
CA MET A 323 -34.93 -33.16 21.92
C MET A 323 -36.04 -33.38 20.90
N GLU A 324 -35.92 -32.87 19.67
CA GLU A 324 -36.91 -33.12 18.60
C GLU A 324 -36.97 -34.59 18.17
N GLU A 325 -35.85 -35.33 18.19
CA GLU A 325 -35.78 -36.76 17.89
C GLU A 325 -36.34 -37.64 19.03
N THR A 326 -36.42 -37.13 20.26
CA THR A 326 -36.97 -37.83 21.43
C THR A 326 -38.47 -37.59 21.61
N GLU A 327 -39.04 -36.58 20.98
CA GLU A 327 -40.49 -36.26 20.98
C GLU A 327 -41.27 -36.91 19.81
N GLN A 328 -40.58 -37.58 18.87
CA GLN A 328 -41.17 -38.38 17.78
C GLN A 328 -41.12 -39.87 18.12
#